data_0bd5ba7ba57418dda238c0d82a5f1a5a
#
_entry.id   0bd5ba7ba57418dda238c0d82a5f1a5a
#
_cell.length_a   1.000
_cell.length_b   1.000
_cell.length_c   1.000
_cell.angle_alpha   90.00
_cell.angle_beta   90.00
_cell.angle_gamma   90.00
#
_symmetry.space_group_name_H-M   'P 1'
#
loop_
_entity.id
_entity.type
_entity.pdbx_description
1 polymer ?
#
loop_
_entity_poly.entity_id
_entity_poly.type
_entity_poly.pdbx_seq_one_letter_code
_entity_poly.pdbx_strand_id
1 'polypeptide(L)'
;NIYSAALGLYNSRIVKLINKKKQLKSSVIIDELPTIYFRGLDNLIATARSNRVAVCLGFQDYSQLIRDYGDKEAKVIQNTVGNIFSGQVVGETAKNLSERFGKVLQKRQSMTINRQDTSTSISTQMDSLIPASKISNLTQGMFVGAVSDNFDERIDQKIFHAQIVIDNDAVKVETDKYVPIPQVVDFIDEEGVDRMDEQISLNYERVKIEVKKIIQDEMDRISKDPELSHLIKTE
;
A
#
# COMPACT_ATOMS: atom_id res chain seq x y z
N ASN A 1 2.64 19.50 3.81
CA ASN A 1 2.59 18.32 2.93
C ASN A 1 2.13 18.62 1.50
N ILE A 2 2.76 19.62 0.86
CA ILE A 2 2.46 19.99 -0.54
C ILE A 2 2.77 18.82 -1.49
N TYR A 3 3.89 18.12 -1.25
CA TYR A 3 4.30 16.97 -2.06
C TYR A 3 3.32 15.81 -2.01
N SER A 4 2.70 15.51 -0.87
CA SER A 4 1.69 14.43 -0.76
C SER A 4 0.49 14.67 -1.67
N ALA A 5 0.02 15.91 -1.75
CA ALA A 5 -1.12 16.26 -2.62
C ALA A 5 -0.77 16.12 -4.10
N ALA A 6 0.42 16.59 -4.50
CA ALA A 6 0.91 16.45 -5.87
C ALA A 6 1.10 14.98 -6.25
N LEU A 7 1.76 14.18 -5.39
CA LEU A 7 1.94 12.74 -5.60
C LEU A 7 0.60 12.00 -5.67
N GLY A 8 -0.37 12.35 -4.80
CA GLY A 8 -1.72 11.79 -4.85
C GLY A 8 -2.44 12.06 -6.17
N LEU A 9 -2.28 13.27 -6.72
CA LEU A 9 -2.83 13.63 -8.03
C LEU A 9 -2.18 12.81 -9.16
N TYR A 10 -0.85 12.73 -9.19
CA TYR A 10 -0.11 11.94 -10.18
C TYR A 10 -0.50 10.46 -10.09
N ASN A 11 -0.50 9.88 -8.90
CA ASN A 11 -0.88 8.49 -8.68
C ASN A 11 -2.31 8.22 -9.16
N SER A 12 -3.26 9.08 -8.81
CA SER A 12 -4.65 8.96 -9.29
C SER A 12 -4.74 9.01 -10.81
N ARG A 13 -3.93 9.84 -11.46
CA ARG A 13 -3.91 9.95 -12.92
C ARG A 13 -3.28 8.72 -13.57
N ILE A 14 -2.13 8.28 -13.08
CA ILE A 14 -1.42 7.09 -13.59
C ILE A 14 -2.30 5.85 -13.46
N VAL A 15 -2.89 5.64 -12.28
CA VAL A 15 -3.78 4.49 -12.02
C VAL A 15 -4.97 4.49 -12.99
N LYS A 16 -5.59 5.64 -13.26
CA LYS A 16 -6.67 5.76 -14.26
C LYS A 16 -6.22 5.45 -15.69
N LEU A 17 -4.96 5.63 -16.02
CA LEU A 17 -4.42 5.32 -17.35
C LEU A 17 -4.14 3.84 -17.50
N ILE A 18 -3.53 3.20 -16.51
CA ILE A 18 -3.12 1.79 -16.57
C ILE A 18 -4.25 0.82 -16.24
N ASN A 19 -5.15 1.19 -15.31
CA ASN A 19 -6.24 0.32 -14.86
C ASN A 19 -7.43 0.34 -15.84
N LYS A 20 -7.17 -0.02 -17.09
CA LYS A 20 -8.15 -0.12 -18.17
C LYS A 20 -7.99 -1.42 -18.93
N LYS A 21 -9.08 -1.88 -19.56
CA LYS A 21 -9.04 -3.02 -20.47
C LYS A 21 -8.14 -2.74 -21.67
N LYS A 22 -7.48 -3.79 -22.18
CA LYS A 22 -6.61 -3.76 -23.37
C LYS A 22 -5.34 -2.91 -23.21
N GLN A 23 -4.95 -2.56 -22.00
CA GLN A 23 -3.64 -1.95 -21.73
C GLN A 23 -2.56 -3.04 -21.54
N LEU A 24 -1.30 -2.62 -21.55
CA LEU A 24 -0.17 -3.47 -21.23
C LEU A 24 -0.25 -3.98 -19.78
N LYS A 25 0.33 -5.16 -19.54
CA LYS A 25 0.51 -5.65 -18.17
C LYS A 25 1.33 -4.62 -17.39
N SER A 26 0.87 -4.25 -16.23
CA SER A 26 1.50 -3.22 -15.39
C SER A 26 1.56 -3.67 -13.94
N SER A 27 2.48 -3.09 -13.16
CA SER A 27 2.53 -3.24 -11.72
C SER A 27 2.47 -1.87 -11.04
N VAL A 28 1.76 -1.80 -9.92
CA VAL A 28 1.72 -0.65 -9.03
C VAL A 28 2.30 -1.09 -7.71
N ILE A 29 3.46 -0.55 -7.36
CA ILE A 29 4.15 -0.86 -6.10
C ILE A 29 4.17 0.43 -5.30
N ILE A 30 3.53 0.42 -4.13
CA ILE A 30 3.48 1.54 -3.21
C ILE A 30 4.12 1.08 -1.91
N ASP A 31 5.30 1.61 -1.66
CA ASP A 31 5.96 1.49 -0.37
C ASP A 31 5.47 2.60 0.56
N GLU A 32 5.24 2.29 1.83
CA GLU A 32 4.71 3.20 2.85
C GLU A 32 3.36 3.85 2.44
N LEU A 33 2.39 3.00 2.10
CA LEU A 33 1.05 3.40 1.64
C LEU A 33 0.39 4.52 2.47
N PRO A 34 0.48 4.55 3.83
CA PRO A 34 -0.15 5.60 4.63
C PRO A 34 0.36 7.02 4.36
N THR A 35 1.58 7.16 3.80
CA THR A 35 2.15 8.48 3.49
C THR A 35 1.61 9.08 2.20
N ILE A 36 1.00 8.28 1.35
CA ILE A 36 0.51 8.67 0.02
C ILE A 36 -0.98 8.35 -0.08
N TYR A 37 -1.82 9.33 0.23
CA TYR A 37 -3.26 9.17 0.03
C TYR A 37 -3.65 9.51 -1.40
N PHE A 38 -4.37 8.60 -2.08
CA PHE A 38 -5.08 8.92 -3.31
C PHE A 38 -6.43 8.21 -3.38
N ARG A 39 -7.43 8.92 -3.84
CA ARG A 39 -8.79 8.43 -3.90
C ARG A 39 -8.95 7.33 -4.96
N GLY A 40 -9.63 6.25 -4.60
CA GLY A 40 -9.97 5.17 -5.53
C GLY A 40 -8.98 4.00 -5.53
N LEU A 41 -8.15 3.87 -4.49
CA LEU A 41 -7.27 2.72 -4.30
C LEU A 41 -8.07 1.41 -4.16
N ASP A 42 -9.18 1.44 -3.46
CA ASP A 42 -10.13 0.34 -3.32
C ASP A 42 -10.63 -0.17 -4.69
N ASN A 43 -11.00 0.75 -5.56
CA ASN A 43 -11.43 0.43 -6.93
C ASN A 43 -10.26 -0.16 -7.76
N LEU A 44 -9.04 0.39 -7.61
CA LEU A 44 -7.86 -0.19 -8.25
C LEU A 44 -7.72 -1.66 -7.85
N ILE A 45 -7.69 -1.95 -6.54
CA ILE A 45 -7.48 -3.31 -6.04
C ILE A 45 -8.58 -4.26 -6.54
N ALA A 46 -9.84 -3.83 -6.51
CA ALA A 46 -10.97 -4.63 -6.94
C ALA A 46 -10.95 -4.97 -8.45
N THR A 47 -10.42 -4.08 -9.29
CA THR A 47 -10.45 -4.23 -10.76
C THR A 47 -9.10 -4.57 -11.38
N ALA A 48 -8.01 -4.48 -10.62
CA ALA A 48 -6.64 -4.67 -11.07
C ALA A 48 -6.45 -6.01 -11.81
N ARG A 49 -6.96 -7.11 -11.24
CA ARG A 49 -6.85 -8.45 -11.82
C ARG A 49 -7.45 -8.52 -13.23
N SER A 50 -8.64 -7.97 -13.44
CA SER A 50 -9.32 -7.99 -14.76
C SER A 50 -8.62 -7.11 -15.79
N ASN A 51 -7.86 -6.12 -15.34
CA ASN A 51 -7.12 -5.17 -16.16
C ASN A 51 -5.61 -5.53 -16.28
N ARG A 52 -5.20 -6.70 -15.76
CA ARG A 52 -3.81 -7.18 -15.78
C ARG A 52 -2.83 -6.24 -15.06
N VAL A 53 -3.27 -5.64 -13.98
CA VAL A 53 -2.45 -4.80 -13.09
C VAL A 53 -2.15 -5.60 -11.83
N ALA A 54 -0.86 -5.78 -11.50
CA ALA A 54 -0.43 -6.30 -10.21
C ALA A 54 -0.31 -5.14 -9.22
N VAL A 55 -0.81 -5.32 -8.00
CA VAL A 55 -0.76 -4.28 -6.97
C VAL A 55 -0.01 -4.83 -5.75
N CYS A 56 1.03 -4.11 -5.33
CA CYS A 56 1.79 -4.39 -4.12
C CYS A 56 1.74 -3.16 -3.20
N LEU A 57 1.26 -3.35 -1.97
CA LEU A 57 1.08 -2.28 -0.99
C LEU A 57 1.91 -2.61 0.25
N GLY A 58 2.87 -1.75 0.57
CA GLY A 58 3.69 -1.83 1.78
C GLY A 58 3.22 -0.84 2.84
N PHE A 59 3.19 -1.26 4.10
CA PHE A 59 2.96 -0.40 5.26
C PHE A 59 3.43 -1.09 6.55
N GLN A 60 3.68 -0.31 7.57
CA GLN A 60 4.25 -0.83 8.82
C GLN A 60 3.19 -1.23 9.84
N ASP A 61 2.09 -0.50 9.92
CA ASP A 61 1.04 -0.73 10.90
C ASP A 61 -0.34 -0.47 10.30
N TYR A 62 -1.27 -1.36 10.61
CA TYR A 62 -2.66 -1.26 10.16
C TYR A 62 -3.40 -0.05 10.75
N SER A 63 -3.03 0.37 11.96
CA SER A 63 -3.61 1.58 12.58
C SER A 63 -3.30 2.86 11.80
N GLN A 64 -2.13 2.95 11.17
CA GLN A 64 -1.80 4.06 10.28
C GLN A 64 -2.68 4.07 9.03
N LEU A 65 -2.93 2.89 8.46
CA LEU A 65 -3.82 2.77 7.32
C LEU A 65 -5.25 3.22 7.67
N ILE A 66 -5.77 2.82 8.83
CA ILE A 66 -7.08 3.27 9.33
C ILE A 66 -7.12 4.79 9.52
N ARG A 67 -6.07 5.37 10.11
CA ARG A 67 -6.00 6.82 10.35
C ARG A 67 -6.10 7.60 9.05
N ASP A 68 -5.41 7.17 7.99
CA ASP A 68 -5.22 7.97 6.79
C ASP A 68 -6.25 7.65 5.69
N TYR A 69 -6.75 6.42 5.62
CA TYR A 69 -7.78 5.98 4.66
C TYR A 69 -9.17 5.82 5.28
N GLY A 70 -9.28 5.83 6.61
CA GLY A 70 -10.49 5.52 7.34
C GLY A 70 -10.76 4.02 7.48
N ASP A 71 -11.57 3.65 8.48
CA ASP A 71 -11.83 2.26 8.85
C ASP A 71 -12.46 1.44 7.71
N LYS A 72 -13.37 2.04 6.94
CA LYS A 72 -14.05 1.35 5.83
C LYS A 72 -13.12 1.00 4.69
N GLU A 73 -12.34 1.96 4.19
CA GLU A 73 -11.39 1.75 3.09
C GLU A 73 -10.26 0.79 3.52
N ALA A 74 -9.71 0.96 4.72
CA ALA A 74 -8.69 0.08 5.26
C ALA A 74 -9.16 -1.39 5.33
N LYS A 75 -10.39 -1.63 5.77
CA LYS A 75 -11.01 -2.97 5.77
C LYS A 75 -11.20 -3.54 4.36
N VAL A 76 -11.63 -2.71 3.40
CA VAL A 76 -11.76 -3.14 2.00
C VAL A 76 -10.39 -3.55 1.45
N ILE A 77 -9.36 -2.74 1.65
CA ILE A 77 -7.99 -3.05 1.24
C ILE A 77 -7.55 -4.38 1.84
N GLN A 78 -7.68 -4.53 3.15
CA GLN A 78 -7.28 -5.74 3.85
C GLN A 78 -8.01 -7.00 3.35
N ASN A 79 -9.30 -6.92 3.09
CA ASN A 79 -10.12 -8.08 2.71
C ASN A 79 -9.97 -8.46 1.22
N THR A 80 -9.57 -7.52 0.38
CA THR A 80 -9.48 -7.73 -1.07
C THR A 80 -8.12 -8.28 -1.50
N VAL A 81 -7.05 -8.01 -0.73
CA VAL A 81 -5.72 -8.55 -1.04
C VAL A 81 -5.68 -10.05 -0.80
N GLY A 82 -5.25 -10.81 -1.81
CA GLY A 82 -5.11 -12.28 -1.74
C GLY A 82 -3.80 -12.72 -1.09
N ASN A 83 -2.70 -12.02 -1.38
CA ASN A 83 -1.37 -12.35 -0.89
C ASN A 83 -0.98 -11.39 0.24
N ILE A 84 -0.44 -11.94 1.32
CA ILE A 84 0.05 -11.17 2.47
C ILE A 84 1.41 -11.70 2.88
N PHE A 85 2.34 -10.78 3.09
CA PHE A 85 3.66 -11.04 3.64
C PHE A 85 3.86 -10.10 4.84
N SER A 86 4.14 -10.65 6.00
CA SER A 86 4.35 -9.85 7.21
C SER A 86 5.62 -10.28 7.93
N GLY A 87 6.47 -9.33 8.23
CA GLY A 87 7.50 -9.45 9.24
C GLY A 87 6.92 -9.33 10.66
N GLN A 88 7.76 -8.94 11.60
CA GLN A 88 7.34 -8.70 12.98
C GLN A 88 6.35 -7.52 13.04
N VAL A 89 5.17 -7.76 13.59
CA VAL A 89 4.17 -6.76 13.93
C VAL A 89 3.57 -7.07 15.30
N VAL A 90 3.05 -6.06 15.97
CA VAL A 90 2.55 -6.18 17.35
C VAL A 90 1.10 -5.75 17.48
N GLY A 91 0.52 -5.99 18.65
CA GLY A 91 -0.80 -5.46 19.01
C GLY A 91 -1.94 -6.00 18.16
N GLU A 92 -2.79 -5.10 17.71
CA GLU A 92 -3.99 -5.43 16.93
C GLU A 92 -3.66 -5.97 15.54
N THR A 93 -2.62 -5.46 14.90
CA THR A 93 -2.15 -5.96 13.61
C THR A 93 -1.77 -7.43 13.67
N ALA A 94 -1.05 -7.87 14.71
CA ALA A 94 -0.69 -9.26 14.90
C ALA A 94 -1.92 -10.15 15.16
N LYS A 95 -2.92 -9.65 15.89
CA LYS A 95 -4.19 -10.37 16.14
C LYS A 95 -4.97 -10.55 14.84
N ASN A 96 -5.15 -9.49 14.06
CA ASN A 96 -5.88 -9.52 12.79
C ASN A 96 -5.24 -10.50 11.80
N LEU A 97 -3.91 -10.52 11.71
CA LEU A 97 -3.18 -11.49 10.90
C LEU A 97 -3.38 -12.92 11.39
N SER A 98 -3.28 -13.15 12.70
CA SER A 98 -3.51 -14.48 13.29
C SER A 98 -4.92 -15.01 13.02
N GLU A 99 -5.93 -14.15 13.11
CA GLU A 99 -7.32 -14.50 12.78
C GLU A 99 -7.48 -14.82 11.29
N ARG A 100 -6.83 -14.07 10.41
CA ARG A 100 -6.86 -14.27 8.97
C ARG A 100 -6.20 -15.59 8.54
N PHE A 101 -5.15 -16.01 9.22
CA PHE A 101 -4.52 -17.31 8.98
C PHE A 101 -5.38 -18.49 9.45
N GLY A 102 -6.39 -18.21 10.27
CA GLY A 102 -7.36 -19.20 10.72
C GLY A 102 -6.91 -20.05 11.89
N LYS A 103 -7.67 -21.10 12.14
CA LYS A 103 -7.50 -21.98 13.29
C LYS A 103 -7.34 -23.42 12.83
N VAL A 104 -6.67 -24.21 13.64
CA VAL A 104 -6.45 -25.64 13.44
C VAL A 104 -6.88 -26.41 14.67
N LEU A 105 -7.44 -27.62 14.48
CA LEU A 105 -7.76 -28.54 15.58
C LEU A 105 -6.46 -29.15 16.10
N GLN A 106 -6.09 -28.84 17.33
CA GLN A 106 -4.95 -29.42 18.03
C GLN A 106 -5.41 -30.43 19.09
N LYS A 107 -4.79 -31.60 19.11
CA LYS A 107 -4.97 -32.57 20.19
C LYS A 107 -4.02 -32.22 21.33
N ARG A 108 -4.55 -31.90 22.48
CA ARG A 108 -3.76 -31.69 23.70
C ARG A 108 -3.85 -32.94 24.56
N GLN A 109 -2.70 -33.48 24.95
CA GLN A 109 -2.60 -34.51 25.95
C GLN A 109 -2.25 -33.86 27.28
N SER A 110 -3.10 -34.05 28.28
CA SER A 110 -2.79 -33.70 29.66
C SER A 110 -2.55 -34.98 30.46
N MET A 111 -1.39 -35.09 31.09
CA MET A 111 -1.03 -36.21 31.95
C MET A 111 -1.04 -35.71 33.40
N THR A 112 -1.90 -36.30 34.20
CA THR A 112 -1.92 -36.07 35.65
C THR A 112 -1.30 -37.27 36.33
N ILE A 113 -0.15 -37.06 37.02
CA ILE A 113 0.56 -38.08 37.75
C ILE A 113 0.27 -37.88 39.23
N ASN A 114 -0.46 -38.83 39.85
CA ASN A 114 -0.62 -38.92 41.28
C ASN A 114 0.26 -40.09 41.83
N ARG A 115 0.53 -40.08 43.13
CA ARG A 115 1.40 -41.08 43.76
C ARG A 115 0.98 -42.54 43.52
N GLN A 116 -0.27 -42.78 43.13
CA GLN A 116 -0.81 -44.14 42.97
C GLN A 116 -1.47 -44.36 41.59
N ASP A 117 -1.62 -43.32 40.76
CA ASP A 117 -2.28 -43.46 39.46
C ASP A 117 -1.82 -42.41 38.45
N THR A 118 -1.74 -42.81 37.17
CA THR A 118 -1.44 -41.93 36.07
C THR A 118 -2.67 -41.87 35.15
N SER A 119 -3.26 -40.68 35.08
CA SER A 119 -4.42 -40.47 34.20
C SER A 119 -4.01 -39.61 33.01
N THR A 120 -4.32 -40.07 31.80
CA THR A 120 -4.08 -39.35 30.58
C THR A 120 -5.42 -38.88 30.01
N SER A 121 -5.57 -37.57 29.86
CA SER A 121 -6.75 -36.96 29.20
C SER A 121 -6.35 -36.40 27.83
N ILE A 122 -7.09 -36.75 26.78
CA ILE A 122 -6.93 -36.21 25.44
C ILE A 122 -8.10 -35.27 25.18
N SER A 123 -7.80 -33.99 24.99
CA SER A 123 -8.77 -32.98 24.58
C SER A 123 -8.42 -32.44 23.20
N THR A 124 -9.45 -32.12 22.41
CA THR A 124 -9.28 -31.45 21.13
C THR A 124 -9.69 -30.00 21.27
N GLN A 125 -8.81 -29.07 20.93
CA GLN A 125 -9.06 -27.64 21.04
C GLN A 125 -8.73 -26.94 19.70
N MET A 126 -9.51 -25.91 19.39
CA MET A 126 -9.27 -25.02 18.25
C MET A 126 -8.22 -23.99 18.65
N ASP A 127 -7.02 -24.09 18.10
CA ASP A 127 -5.95 -23.11 18.32
C ASP A 127 -5.64 -22.35 17.03
N SER A 128 -5.14 -21.11 17.16
CA SER A 128 -4.70 -20.32 16.00
C SER A 128 -3.57 -21.03 15.26
N LEU A 129 -3.66 -21.11 13.92
CA LEU A 129 -2.64 -21.76 13.10
C LEU A 129 -1.27 -21.07 13.29
N ILE A 130 -1.27 -19.73 13.28
CA ILE A 130 -0.12 -18.92 13.67
C ILE A 130 -0.58 -17.95 14.77
N PRO A 131 -0.23 -18.17 16.03
CA PRO A 131 -0.64 -17.29 17.13
C PRO A 131 -0.05 -15.89 17.00
N ALA A 132 -0.80 -14.87 17.44
CA ALA A 132 -0.35 -13.47 17.44
C ALA A 132 0.97 -13.28 18.19
N SER A 133 1.20 -14.02 19.27
CA SER A 133 2.47 -14.01 20.01
C SER A 133 3.65 -14.48 19.16
N LYS A 134 3.46 -15.44 18.26
CA LYS A 134 4.51 -15.90 17.34
C LYS A 134 4.84 -14.83 16.31
N ILE A 135 3.81 -14.13 15.79
CA ILE A 135 3.98 -13.02 14.84
C ILE A 135 4.74 -11.85 15.49
N SER A 136 4.38 -11.52 16.74
CA SER A 136 5.03 -10.44 17.49
C SER A 136 6.48 -10.71 17.91
N ASN A 137 6.91 -11.97 17.86
CA ASN A 137 8.25 -12.40 18.22
C ASN A 137 9.08 -12.89 17.02
N LEU A 138 8.68 -12.54 15.79
CA LEU A 138 9.48 -12.84 14.61
C LEU A 138 10.81 -12.10 14.67
N THR A 139 11.88 -12.79 14.30
CA THR A 139 13.22 -12.22 14.18
C THR A 139 13.46 -11.68 12.78
N GLN A 140 14.49 -10.87 12.61
CA GLN A 140 14.88 -10.31 11.31
C GLN A 140 15.02 -11.41 10.25
N GLY A 141 14.46 -11.14 9.07
CA GLY A 141 14.45 -12.07 7.94
C GLY A 141 13.39 -13.17 8.01
N MET A 142 12.66 -13.30 9.13
CA MET A 142 11.54 -14.23 9.25
C MET A 142 10.23 -13.57 8.89
N PHE A 143 9.41 -14.30 8.14
CA PHE A 143 8.12 -13.83 7.65
C PHE A 143 7.02 -14.87 7.86
N VAL A 144 5.83 -14.38 8.08
CA VAL A 144 4.58 -15.14 7.98
C VAL A 144 3.72 -14.57 6.88
N GLY A 145 2.91 -15.40 6.26
CA GLY A 145 2.05 -14.89 5.21
C GLY A 145 1.05 -15.89 4.69
N ALA A 146 0.26 -15.41 3.75
CA ALA A 146 -0.68 -16.22 3.00
C ALA A 146 -0.54 -15.89 1.51
N VAL A 147 -0.63 -16.89 0.66
CA VAL A 147 -0.62 -16.75 -0.80
C VAL A 147 -1.89 -17.36 -1.38
N SER A 148 -2.41 -16.74 -2.42
CA SER A 148 -3.58 -17.22 -3.16
C SER A 148 -3.16 -18.03 -4.38
N ASP A 149 -4.06 -18.90 -4.85
CA ASP A 149 -3.87 -19.61 -6.11
C ASP A 149 -3.65 -18.62 -7.26
N ASN A 150 -2.74 -18.96 -8.15
CA ASN A 150 -2.53 -18.25 -9.40
C ASN A 150 -3.42 -18.85 -10.51
N PHE A 151 -3.48 -18.20 -11.68
CA PHE A 151 -4.27 -18.69 -12.80
C PHE A 151 -3.80 -20.05 -13.32
N ASP A 152 -2.49 -20.25 -13.30
CA ASP A 152 -1.83 -21.40 -13.91
C ASP A 152 -1.25 -22.38 -12.88
N GLU A 153 -1.38 -22.08 -11.58
CA GLU A 153 -0.77 -22.86 -10.51
C GLU A 153 -1.66 -22.89 -9.27
N ARG A 154 -1.94 -24.12 -8.81
CA ARG A 154 -2.60 -24.37 -7.55
C ARG A 154 -1.56 -24.42 -6.42
N ILE A 155 -1.77 -23.67 -5.36
CA ILE A 155 -0.91 -23.65 -4.18
C ILE A 155 -1.54 -24.48 -3.07
N ASP A 156 -0.94 -25.62 -2.75
CA ASP A 156 -1.47 -26.52 -1.73
C ASP A 156 -1.27 -25.95 -0.32
N GLN A 157 -0.11 -25.36 -0.04
CA GLN A 157 0.18 -24.74 1.24
C GLN A 157 0.10 -23.22 1.13
N LYS A 158 -1.08 -22.67 1.43
CA LYS A 158 -1.36 -21.24 1.28
C LYS A 158 -0.78 -20.37 2.39
N ILE A 159 -0.58 -20.93 3.57
CA ILE A 159 -0.08 -20.20 4.75
C ILE A 159 1.34 -20.67 5.05
N PHE A 160 2.23 -19.74 5.26
CA PHE A 160 3.64 -20.04 5.48
C PHE A 160 4.24 -19.27 6.66
N HIS A 161 5.29 -19.84 7.22
CA HIS A 161 6.24 -19.22 8.12
C HIS A 161 7.62 -19.59 7.59
N ALA A 162 8.34 -18.63 7.03
CA ALA A 162 9.56 -18.87 6.28
C ALA A 162 10.61 -17.79 6.53
N GLN A 163 11.85 -18.13 6.23
CA GLN A 163 12.96 -17.19 6.19
C GLN A 163 13.20 -16.73 4.76
N ILE A 164 13.38 -15.41 4.59
CA ILE A 164 13.85 -14.86 3.32
C ILE A 164 15.35 -15.08 3.20
N VAL A 165 15.75 -15.76 2.13
CA VAL A 165 17.16 -15.90 1.74
C VAL A 165 17.44 -14.88 0.65
N ILE A 166 18.36 -13.95 0.91
CA ILE A 166 18.73 -12.91 -0.05
C ILE A 166 20.03 -13.35 -0.73
N ASP A 167 19.98 -13.43 -2.06
CA ASP A 167 21.17 -13.58 -2.89
C ASP A 167 21.75 -12.17 -3.17
N ASN A 168 22.73 -11.79 -2.34
CA ASN A 168 23.34 -10.45 -2.44
C ASN A 168 24.09 -10.25 -3.75
N ASP A 169 24.64 -11.29 -4.33
CA ASP A 169 25.38 -11.19 -5.61
C ASP A 169 24.40 -10.95 -6.77
N ALA A 170 23.26 -11.65 -6.79
CA ALA A 170 22.21 -11.39 -7.76
C ALA A 170 21.63 -9.98 -7.62
N VAL A 171 21.38 -9.51 -6.40
CA VAL A 171 20.91 -8.14 -6.13
C VAL A 171 21.90 -7.11 -6.64
N LYS A 172 23.20 -7.31 -6.41
CA LYS A 172 24.25 -6.42 -6.89
C LYS A 172 24.27 -6.36 -8.42
N VAL A 173 24.24 -7.51 -9.09
CA VAL A 173 24.19 -7.59 -10.56
C VAL A 173 22.97 -6.85 -11.13
N GLU A 174 21.80 -6.93 -10.47
CA GLU A 174 20.63 -6.17 -10.91
C GLU A 174 20.75 -4.68 -10.64
N THR A 175 21.30 -4.29 -9.49
CA THR A 175 21.51 -2.88 -9.13
C THR A 175 22.50 -2.20 -10.08
N ASP A 176 23.55 -2.91 -10.49
CA ASP A 176 24.56 -2.38 -11.42
C ASP A 176 24.01 -2.12 -12.85
N LYS A 177 22.84 -2.70 -13.17
CA LYS A 177 22.12 -2.44 -14.43
C LYS A 177 21.28 -1.16 -14.41
N TYR A 178 21.05 -0.57 -13.23
CA TYR A 178 20.24 0.63 -13.13
C TYR A 178 20.93 1.82 -13.79
N VAL A 179 20.20 2.47 -14.65
CA VAL A 179 20.63 3.70 -15.27
C VAL A 179 19.98 4.90 -14.59
N PRO A 180 20.68 6.03 -14.48
CA PRO A 180 20.07 7.26 -13.97
C PRO A 180 18.84 7.64 -14.77
N ILE A 181 17.83 8.20 -14.10
CA ILE A 181 16.65 8.74 -14.78
C ILE A 181 17.15 9.83 -15.74
N PRO A 182 16.84 9.74 -17.06
CA PRO A 182 17.29 10.75 -18.00
C PRO A 182 16.68 12.10 -17.65
N GLN A 183 17.50 13.13 -17.65
CA GLN A 183 17.04 14.49 -17.48
C GLN A 183 16.26 14.90 -18.73
N VAL A 184 14.98 15.17 -18.58
CA VAL A 184 14.08 15.49 -19.71
C VAL A 184 14.27 16.91 -20.21
N VAL A 185 14.67 17.82 -19.31
CA VAL A 185 14.92 19.22 -19.60
C VAL A 185 16.26 19.60 -19.00
N ASP A 186 17.11 20.20 -19.80
CA ASP A 186 18.36 20.78 -19.38
C ASP A 186 18.18 22.30 -19.23
N PHE A 187 18.51 22.81 -18.05
CA PHE A 187 18.42 24.24 -17.73
C PHE A 187 19.82 24.90 -17.71
N ILE A 188 20.78 24.28 -18.35
CA ILE A 188 22.12 24.86 -18.50
C ILE A 188 22.06 25.93 -19.59
N ASP A 189 22.46 27.15 -19.24
CA ASP A 189 22.53 28.28 -20.19
C ASP A 189 23.75 28.19 -21.13
N GLU A 190 23.84 29.13 -22.06
CA GLU A 190 24.97 29.21 -23.03
C GLU A 190 26.33 29.39 -22.35
N GLU A 191 26.35 29.83 -21.09
CA GLU A 191 27.56 30.05 -20.29
C GLU A 191 27.90 28.80 -19.44
N GLY A 192 27.09 27.75 -19.51
CA GLY A 192 27.28 26.51 -18.77
C GLY A 192 26.79 26.55 -17.31
N VAL A 193 25.98 27.56 -16.96
CA VAL A 193 25.44 27.73 -15.60
C VAL A 193 24.06 27.03 -15.49
N ASP A 194 23.87 26.22 -14.46
CA ASP A 194 22.60 25.60 -14.17
C ASP A 194 21.60 26.64 -13.61
N ARG A 195 20.53 26.88 -14.37
CA ARG A 195 19.43 27.80 -14.03
C ARG A 195 18.18 27.10 -13.48
N MET A 196 18.29 25.85 -13.05
CA MET A 196 17.15 25.04 -12.57
C MET A 196 16.36 25.76 -11.49
N ASP A 197 17.02 26.26 -10.45
CA ASP A 197 16.35 26.92 -9.30
C ASP A 197 15.64 28.21 -9.71
N GLU A 198 16.24 28.97 -10.64
CA GLU A 198 15.63 30.17 -11.21
C GLU A 198 14.38 29.83 -12.00
N GLN A 199 14.43 28.82 -12.85
CA GLN A 199 13.30 28.36 -13.66
C GLN A 199 12.17 27.77 -12.80
N ILE A 200 12.50 27.05 -11.74
CA ILE A 200 11.53 26.56 -10.77
C ILE A 200 10.80 27.71 -10.08
N SER A 201 11.54 28.75 -9.66
CA SER A 201 10.98 29.93 -9.03
C SER A 201 10.06 30.72 -9.96
N LEU A 202 10.50 30.94 -11.20
CA LEU A 202 9.69 31.60 -12.24
C LEU A 202 8.41 30.82 -12.56
N ASN A 203 8.54 29.50 -12.68
CA ASN A 203 7.39 28.63 -12.93
C ASN A 203 6.39 28.65 -11.76
N TYR A 204 6.88 28.66 -10.52
CA TYR A 204 6.04 28.78 -9.32
C TYR A 204 5.21 30.07 -9.33
N GLU A 205 5.86 31.23 -9.57
CA GLU A 205 5.17 32.52 -9.63
C GLU A 205 4.16 32.58 -10.80
N ARG A 206 4.54 32.03 -11.95
CA ARG A 206 3.62 31.92 -13.11
C ARG A 206 2.37 31.14 -12.76
N VAL A 207 2.53 29.93 -12.20
CA VAL A 207 1.40 29.07 -11.81
C VAL A 207 0.51 29.76 -10.77
N LYS A 208 1.10 30.47 -9.81
CA LYS A 208 0.38 31.24 -8.80
C LYS A 208 -0.47 32.36 -9.40
N ILE A 209 0.07 33.07 -10.41
CA ILE A 209 -0.66 34.10 -11.14
C ILE A 209 -1.82 33.49 -11.96
N GLU A 210 -1.55 32.39 -12.67
CA GLU A 210 -2.55 31.69 -13.47
C GLU A 210 -3.71 31.17 -12.59
N VAL A 211 -3.41 30.59 -11.42
CA VAL A 211 -4.43 30.13 -10.46
C VAL A 211 -5.29 31.30 -9.96
N LYS A 212 -4.67 32.43 -9.60
CA LYS A 212 -5.40 33.64 -9.19
C LYS A 212 -6.33 34.14 -10.30
N LYS A 213 -5.84 34.12 -11.54
CA LYS A 213 -6.65 34.53 -12.71
C LYS A 213 -7.85 33.60 -12.90
N ILE A 214 -7.66 32.27 -12.83
CA ILE A 214 -8.75 31.31 -12.94
C ILE A 214 -9.81 31.55 -11.88
N ILE A 215 -9.38 31.78 -10.61
CA ILE A 215 -10.30 32.08 -9.52
C ILE A 215 -11.09 33.37 -9.82
N GLN A 216 -10.41 34.43 -10.28
CA GLN A 216 -11.04 35.70 -10.59
C GLN A 216 -12.03 35.57 -11.75
N ASP A 217 -11.64 34.89 -12.83
CA ASP A 217 -12.50 34.66 -14.01
C ASP A 217 -13.77 33.88 -13.60
N GLU A 218 -13.64 32.89 -12.69
CA GLU A 218 -14.77 32.12 -12.21
C GLU A 218 -15.66 32.94 -11.26
N MET A 219 -15.08 33.75 -10.38
CA MET A 219 -15.82 34.70 -9.54
C MET A 219 -16.63 35.70 -10.41
N ASP A 220 -16.00 36.21 -11.46
CA ASP A 220 -16.67 37.13 -12.40
C ASP A 220 -17.79 36.43 -13.19
N ARG A 221 -17.61 35.15 -13.54
CA ARG A 221 -18.66 34.34 -14.16
C ARG A 221 -19.85 34.16 -13.25
N ILE A 222 -19.59 33.74 -11.99
CA ILE A 222 -20.65 33.50 -10.99
C ILE A 222 -21.37 34.79 -10.65
N SER A 223 -20.68 35.93 -10.56
CA SER A 223 -21.30 37.22 -10.26
C SER A 223 -22.27 37.71 -11.35
N LYS A 224 -22.02 37.34 -12.62
CA LYS A 224 -22.87 37.68 -13.76
C LYS A 224 -24.04 36.72 -13.98
N ASP A 225 -24.02 35.56 -13.32
CA ASP A 225 -25.07 34.56 -13.43
C ASP A 225 -26.15 34.79 -12.36
N PRO A 226 -27.40 35.11 -12.72
CA PRO A 226 -28.47 35.38 -11.74
C PRO A 226 -28.77 34.17 -10.84
N GLU A 227 -28.55 32.94 -11.32
CA GLU A 227 -28.80 31.73 -10.54
C GLU A 227 -27.68 31.41 -9.54
N LEU A 228 -26.45 31.89 -9.80
CA LEU A 228 -25.28 31.57 -9.02
C LEU A 228 -24.75 32.72 -8.14
N SER A 229 -25.18 33.93 -8.40
CA SER A 229 -24.67 35.15 -7.72
C SER A 229 -24.82 35.09 -6.19
N HIS A 230 -25.81 34.36 -5.67
CA HIS A 230 -26.05 34.18 -4.24
C HIS A 230 -24.96 33.33 -3.54
N LEU A 231 -24.11 32.64 -4.29
CA LEU A 231 -23.01 31.82 -3.77
C LEU A 231 -21.79 32.66 -3.40
N ILE A 232 -21.67 33.88 -3.91
CA ILE A 232 -20.60 34.81 -3.57
C ILE A 232 -20.96 35.47 -2.23
N LYS A 233 -20.26 35.08 -1.15
CA LYS A 233 -20.31 35.79 0.13
C LYS A 233 -19.49 37.08 -0.02
N THR A 234 -20.10 38.21 -0.02
CA THR A 234 -19.44 39.49 0.26
C THR A 234 -19.16 39.55 1.77
N GLU A 235 -17.87 39.49 2.17
CA GLU A 235 -17.45 39.88 3.51
C GLU A 235 -17.71 41.37 3.75
#